data_89512330d04eb95ad0bd93be2b9fac6b
#
_entry.id   89512330d04eb95ad0bd93be2b9fac6b
#
_cell.length_a   1.000
_cell.length_b   1.000
_cell.length_c   1.000
_cell.angle_alpha   90.00
_cell.angle_beta   90.00
_cell.angle_gamma   90.00
#
_symmetry.space_group_name_H-M   'P 1'
#
loop_
_entity.id
_entity.type
_entity.pdbx_description
1 polymer ?
#
loop_
_entity_poly.entity_id
_entity_poly.type
_entity_poly.pdbx_seq_one_letter_code
_entity_poly.pdbx_strand_id
1 'polypeptide(L)'
;MRFAARVEYDGTGFAGFQVQPGRRTVQGELEAALRSIGGGERIRIDGAGRTDAGVHASGQVIAFTWSGRVIAAKVLGRAIRAVLPPDVTIGPLHRVGIGFQPRRAAVRREYRYTIWNGPRSPLRERYALGVRERLDVSAMDSAAVALVGRHDFSAFGGKHIQPIRTLYGVRVRRKGRVVTVDVAGDAFLRQMVRSIVAALLRIGHGEATMADLEAALRSPDRVFAGQVAPPHGLCLRRVVLGGDPPVSIGKARG
;
A
#
# COMPACT_ATOMS: atom_id res chain seq x y z
N MET A 1 -19.05 -1.85 -20.12
CA MET A 1 -17.62 -1.96 -20.45
C MET A 1 -16.81 -1.99 -19.16
N ARG A 2 -15.75 -2.83 -19.04
CA ARG A 2 -14.93 -2.86 -17.85
C ARG A 2 -13.61 -2.11 -18.08
N PHE A 3 -13.23 -1.29 -17.10
CA PHE A 3 -12.01 -0.49 -17.11
C PHE A 3 -11.14 -0.80 -15.90
N ALA A 4 -9.83 -0.68 -16.07
CA ALA A 4 -8.85 -0.67 -15.00
C ALA A 4 -8.02 0.60 -15.06
N ALA A 5 -7.54 1.05 -13.90
CA ALA A 5 -6.68 2.22 -13.80
C ALA A 5 -5.80 2.17 -12.56
N ARG A 6 -4.69 2.91 -12.62
CA ARG A 6 -3.89 3.24 -11.44
C ARG A 6 -4.56 4.40 -10.69
N VAL A 7 -4.52 4.33 -9.36
CA VAL A 7 -5.02 5.39 -8.48
C VAL A 7 -3.90 5.82 -7.54
N GLU A 8 -3.80 7.12 -7.34
CA GLU A 8 -2.92 7.74 -6.37
C GLU A 8 -3.75 8.51 -5.35
N TYR A 9 -3.38 8.44 -4.07
CA TYR A 9 -4.07 9.17 -3.00
C TYR A 9 -3.18 9.47 -1.81
N ASP A 10 -3.42 10.65 -1.22
CA ASP A 10 -2.97 11.00 0.12
C ASP A 10 -3.94 10.38 1.13
N GLY A 11 -3.49 9.38 1.87
CA GLY A 11 -4.32 8.62 2.82
C GLY A 11 -4.69 9.36 4.09
N THR A 12 -4.11 10.53 4.37
CA THR A 12 -4.22 11.25 5.65
C THR A 12 -5.66 11.45 6.11
N GLY A 13 -6.55 11.85 5.20
CA GLY A 13 -7.97 12.12 5.49
C GLY A 13 -8.89 10.92 5.30
N PHE A 14 -8.37 9.72 5.07
CA PHE A 14 -9.17 8.53 4.78
C PHE A 14 -9.14 7.48 5.89
N ALA A 15 -10.30 6.89 6.18
CA ALA A 15 -10.43 5.71 7.04
C ALA A 15 -9.93 4.41 6.37
N GLY A 16 -9.11 4.54 5.32
CA GLY A 16 -8.53 3.49 4.50
C GLY A 16 -9.15 3.41 3.12
N PHE A 17 -8.76 2.38 2.38
CA PHE A 17 -9.21 2.21 1.00
C PHE A 17 -10.68 1.78 0.92
N GLN A 18 -11.06 0.72 1.65
CA GLN A 18 -12.36 0.06 1.49
C GLN A 18 -13.50 0.87 2.14
N VAL A 19 -14.67 0.91 1.47
CA VAL A 19 -15.91 1.51 1.99
C VAL A 19 -16.25 0.95 3.37
N GLN A 20 -16.54 1.87 4.31
CA GLN A 20 -17.02 1.62 5.66
C GLN A 20 -18.20 2.57 5.96
N PRO A 21 -19.25 2.10 6.64
CA PRO A 21 -20.40 2.94 6.99
C PRO A 21 -19.97 4.19 7.78
N GLY A 22 -20.46 5.36 7.36
CA GLY A 22 -20.21 6.64 8.04
C GLY A 22 -18.76 7.13 7.99
N ARG A 23 -17.88 6.51 7.19
CA ARG A 23 -16.47 6.89 7.08
C ARG A 23 -16.08 7.32 5.68
N ARG A 24 -15.25 8.35 5.57
CA ARG A 24 -14.64 8.77 4.32
C ARG A 24 -13.57 7.76 3.91
N THR A 25 -13.68 7.18 2.72
CA THR A 25 -12.77 6.14 2.21
C THR A 25 -12.44 6.40 0.75
N VAL A 26 -11.26 5.94 0.28
CA VAL A 26 -10.84 6.13 -1.11
C VAL A 26 -11.82 5.49 -2.10
N GLN A 27 -12.27 4.26 -1.81
CA GLN A 27 -13.26 3.57 -2.63
C GLN A 27 -14.59 4.34 -2.66
N GLY A 28 -15.02 4.91 -1.53
CA GLY A 28 -16.25 5.70 -1.45
C GLY A 28 -16.22 6.94 -2.33
N GLU A 29 -15.11 7.71 -2.32
CA GLU A 29 -14.94 8.89 -3.17
C GLU A 29 -14.94 8.53 -4.67
N LEU A 30 -14.23 7.46 -5.03
CA LEU A 30 -14.19 6.98 -6.42
C LEU A 30 -15.58 6.49 -6.89
N GLU A 31 -16.33 5.76 -6.04
CA GLU A 31 -17.68 5.30 -6.35
C GLU A 31 -18.68 6.47 -6.43
N ALA A 32 -18.52 7.49 -5.57
CA ALA A 32 -19.32 8.72 -5.62
C ALA A 32 -19.06 9.51 -6.91
N ALA A 33 -17.79 9.66 -7.31
CA ALA A 33 -17.41 10.30 -8.58
C ALA A 33 -18.02 9.57 -9.79
N LEU A 34 -17.93 8.24 -9.82
CA LEU A 34 -18.53 7.44 -10.89
C LEU A 34 -20.06 7.57 -10.93
N ARG A 35 -20.71 7.61 -9.77
CA ARG A 35 -22.17 7.79 -9.66
C ARG A 35 -22.62 9.14 -10.19
N SER A 36 -21.92 10.23 -9.87
CA SER A 36 -22.26 11.57 -10.33
C SER A 36 -22.18 11.71 -11.85
N ILE A 37 -21.22 11.03 -12.49
CA ILE A 37 -21.04 11.03 -13.94
C ILE A 37 -22.02 10.07 -14.64
N GLY A 38 -22.33 8.93 -14.01
CA GLY A 38 -23.15 7.84 -14.55
C GLY A 38 -24.66 8.02 -14.42
N GLY A 39 -25.13 9.19 -13.94
CA GLY A 39 -26.57 9.44 -13.82
C GLY A 39 -27.23 8.79 -12.60
N GLY A 40 -26.46 8.52 -11.54
CA GLY A 40 -26.98 8.04 -10.25
C GLY A 40 -26.81 6.54 -9.99
N GLU A 41 -26.46 5.75 -10.99
CA GLU A 41 -26.22 4.31 -10.81
C GLU A 41 -25.02 4.03 -9.88
N ARG A 42 -25.20 3.03 -9.02
CA ARG A 42 -24.12 2.56 -8.14
C ARG A 42 -23.12 1.70 -8.91
N ILE A 43 -21.91 2.21 -9.10
CA ILE A 43 -20.81 1.51 -9.74
C ILE A 43 -19.82 1.08 -8.65
N ARG A 44 -19.66 -0.23 -8.48
CA ARG A 44 -18.73 -0.79 -7.51
C ARG A 44 -17.32 -0.85 -8.07
N ILE A 45 -16.34 -0.51 -7.21
CA ILE A 45 -14.92 -0.56 -7.53
C ILE A 45 -14.27 -1.77 -6.84
N ASP A 46 -13.50 -2.53 -7.62
CA ASP A 46 -12.61 -3.58 -7.13
C ASP A 46 -11.18 -3.04 -7.04
N GLY A 47 -10.52 -3.19 -5.87
CA GLY A 47 -9.12 -2.81 -5.66
C GLY A 47 -8.18 -4.02 -5.65
N ALA A 48 -6.92 -3.82 -6.08
CA ALA A 48 -5.88 -4.85 -6.04
C ALA A 48 -5.41 -5.18 -4.63
N GLY A 49 -5.58 -4.26 -3.69
CA GLY A 49 -5.27 -4.40 -2.28
C GLY A 49 -6.03 -3.39 -1.44
N ARG A 50 -6.05 -3.61 -0.14
CA ARG A 50 -6.59 -2.65 0.83
C ARG A 50 -5.42 -1.96 1.51
N THR A 51 -5.54 -0.65 1.74
CA THR A 51 -4.64 0.10 2.62
C THR A 51 -5.41 0.47 3.89
N ASP A 52 -4.70 0.51 5.01
CA ASP A 52 -5.26 0.93 6.31
C ASP A 52 -5.54 2.45 6.32
N ALA A 53 -6.26 2.91 7.33
CA ALA A 53 -6.47 4.34 7.58
C ALA A 53 -5.13 5.09 7.65
N GLY A 54 -5.03 6.23 6.99
CA GLY A 54 -3.84 7.07 6.95
C GLY A 54 -2.71 6.58 6.03
N VAL A 55 -2.84 5.41 5.37
CA VAL A 55 -1.83 4.88 4.45
C VAL A 55 -2.05 5.43 3.04
N HIS A 56 -0.98 5.91 2.41
CA HIS A 56 -0.97 6.49 1.07
C HIS A 56 -0.83 5.42 -0.02
N ALA A 57 -1.09 5.81 -1.25
CA ALA A 57 -0.71 5.03 -2.43
C ALA A 57 -0.33 5.95 -3.58
N SER A 58 0.71 5.57 -4.32
CA SER A 58 1.02 6.13 -5.64
C SER A 58 0.84 5.12 -6.77
N GLY A 59 0.44 3.89 -6.45
CA GLY A 59 0.36 2.79 -7.42
C GLY A 59 -0.73 1.76 -7.11
N GLN A 60 -1.83 2.15 -6.46
CA GLN A 60 -3.01 1.29 -6.32
C GLN A 60 -3.61 1.00 -7.69
N VAL A 61 -4.12 -0.21 -7.90
CA VAL A 61 -4.84 -0.58 -9.13
C VAL A 61 -6.29 -0.90 -8.79
N ILE A 62 -7.19 -0.31 -9.56
CA ILE A 62 -8.63 -0.55 -9.45
C ILE A 62 -9.20 -1.07 -10.77
N ALA A 63 -10.39 -1.68 -10.70
CA ALA A 63 -11.25 -1.92 -11.86
C ALA A 63 -12.72 -1.66 -11.50
N PHE A 64 -13.49 -1.27 -12.50
CA PHE A 64 -14.92 -1.07 -12.40
C PHE A 64 -15.64 -1.36 -13.72
N THR A 65 -16.91 -1.71 -13.66
CA THR A 65 -17.75 -1.89 -14.84
C THR A 65 -18.59 -0.63 -15.05
N TRP A 66 -18.42 0.01 -16.21
CA TRP A 66 -19.19 1.17 -16.60
C TRP A 66 -20.45 0.72 -17.34
N SER A 67 -21.61 1.06 -16.82
CA SER A 67 -22.94 0.79 -17.37
C SER A 67 -23.60 1.98 -18.10
N GLY A 68 -23.03 3.20 -17.89
CA GLY A 68 -23.55 4.42 -18.49
C GLY A 68 -23.37 4.49 -20.02
N ARG A 69 -23.64 5.68 -20.58
CA ARG A 69 -23.50 5.93 -22.04
C ARG A 69 -22.14 5.47 -22.56
N VAL A 70 -22.10 5.00 -23.80
CA VAL A 70 -20.86 4.67 -24.49
C VAL A 70 -19.99 5.93 -24.59
N ILE A 71 -18.83 5.90 -23.96
CA ILE A 71 -17.91 7.04 -23.85
C ILE A 71 -16.48 6.55 -24.04
N ALA A 72 -15.66 7.34 -24.71
CA ALA A 72 -14.25 7.02 -24.87
C ALA A 72 -13.52 7.02 -23.50
N ALA A 73 -12.66 6.05 -23.26
CA ALA A 73 -11.90 5.91 -22.00
C ALA A 73 -11.18 7.20 -21.58
N LYS A 74 -10.60 7.92 -22.54
CA LYS A 74 -9.91 9.21 -22.31
C LYS A 74 -10.87 10.29 -21.78
N VAL A 75 -12.09 10.36 -22.33
CA VAL A 75 -13.12 11.33 -21.91
C VAL A 75 -13.65 10.97 -20.54
N LEU A 76 -14.03 9.69 -20.31
CA LEU A 76 -14.46 9.21 -19.00
C LEU A 76 -13.40 9.46 -17.92
N GLY A 77 -12.14 9.15 -18.20
CA GLY A 77 -11.05 9.39 -17.26
C GLY A 77 -10.84 10.87 -16.91
N ARG A 78 -11.07 11.79 -17.87
CA ARG A 78 -11.07 13.25 -17.59
C ARG A 78 -12.24 13.66 -16.72
N ALA A 79 -13.44 13.16 -17.01
CA ALA A 79 -14.63 13.45 -16.22
C ALA A 79 -14.48 12.98 -14.77
N ILE A 80 -13.95 11.75 -14.55
CA ILE A 80 -13.69 11.25 -13.20
C ILE A 80 -12.71 12.18 -12.45
N ARG A 81 -11.58 12.56 -13.07
CA ARG A 81 -10.59 13.45 -12.43
C ARG A 81 -11.15 14.83 -12.08
N ALA A 82 -12.09 15.34 -12.87
CA ALA A 82 -12.68 16.66 -12.64
C ALA A 82 -13.58 16.74 -11.41
N VAL A 83 -14.14 15.60 -10.97
CA VAL A 83 -15.05 15.52 -9.82
C VAL A 83 -14.44 14.88 -8.59
N LEU A 84 -13.23 14.30 -8.70
CA LEU A 84 -12.52 13.74 -7.56
C LEU A 84 -11.99 14.85 -6.65
N PRO A 85 -11.95 14.62 -5.32
CA PRO A 85 -11.32 15.54 -4.39
C PRO A 85 -9.80 15.60 -4.61
N PRO A 86 -9.12 16.68 -4.16
CA PRO A 86 -7.71 16.93 -4.47
C PRO A 86 -6.73 15.88 -3.91
N ASP A 87 -7.16 15.09 -2.94
CA ASP A 87 -6.36 14.06 -2.30
C ASP A 87 -6.50 12.66 -2.95
N VAL A 88 -7.26 12.57 -4.08
CA VAL A 88 -7.38 11.34 -4.90
C VAL A 88 -7.26 11.70 -6.37
N THR A 89 -6.50 10.92 -7.12
CA THR A 89 -6.48 11.03 -8.59
C THR A 89 -6.43 9.66 -9.26
N ILE A 90 -6.88 9.61 -10.52
CA ILE A 90 -6.90 8.40 -11.35
C ILE A 90 -6.07 8.61 -12.61
N GLY A 91 -5.24 7.62 -12.93
CA GLY A 91 -4.49 7.57 -14.17
C GLY A 91 -5.35 7.28 -15.40
N PRO A 92 -4.73 7.04 -16.56
CA PRO A 92 -5.44 6.63 -17.75
C PRO A 92 -6.30 5.39 -17.51
N LEU A 93 -7.50 5.37 -18.11
CA LEU A 93 -8.37 4.20 -18.10
C LEU A 93 -7.95 3.23 -19.22
N HIS A 94 -7.79 1.98 -18.86
CA HIS A 94 -7.52 0.88 -19.80
C HIS A 94 -8.71 -0.05 -19.85
N ARG A 95 -9.18 -0.37 -21.07
CA ARG A 95 -10.24 -1.36 -21.25
C ARG A 95 -9.69 -2.75 -20.94
N VAL A 96 -10.43 -3.52 -20.14
CA VAL A 96 -10.04 -4.87 -19.73
C VAL A 96 -11.20 -5.86 -19.95
N GLY A 97 -10.90 -7.15 -19.93
CA GLY A 97 -11.93 -8.18 -20.02
C GLY A 97 -12.93 -8.07 -18.87
N ILE A 98 -14.18 -8.46 -19.09
CA ILE A 98 -15.27 -8.33 -18.10
C ILE A 98 -14.97 -9.10 -16.80
N GLY A 99 -14.25 -10.21 -16.88
CA GLY A 99 -13.82 -11.03 -15.73
C GLY A 99 -12.55 -10.53 -15.02
N PHE A 100 -11.94 -9.41 -15.46
CA PHE A 100 -10.71 -8.92 -14.83
C PHE A 100 -10.93 -8.53 -13.38
N GLN A 101 -10.15 -9.10 -12.48
CA GLN A 101 -10.17 -8.82 -11.05
C GLN A 101 -8.78 -8.37 -10.58
N PRO A 102 -8.57 -7.08 -10.23
CA PRO A 102 -7.26 -6.54 -9.88
C PRO A 102 -6.56 -7.33 -8.76
N ARG A 103 -7.32 -7.76 -7.75
CA ARG A 103 -6.77 -8.48 -6.59
C ARG A 103 -6.20 -9.85 -6.96
N ARG A 104 -6.88 -10.59 -7.87
CA ARG A 104 -6.46 -11.91 -8.34
C ARG A 104 -5.32 -11.81 -9.35
N ALA A 105 -5.38 -10.79 -10.21
CA ALA A 105 -4.35 -10.53 -11.20
C ALA A 105 -3.04 -10.01 -10.59
N ALA A 106 -3.07 -9.46 -9.39
CA ALA A 106 -1.88 -8.91 -8.75
C ALA A 106 -0.98 -10.02 -8.21
N VAL A 107 0.23 -10.15 -8.79
CA VAL A 107 1.27 -11.13 -8.40
C VAL A 107 2.29 -10.55 -7.44
N ARG A 108 2.40 -9.21 -7.36
CA ARG A 108 3.35 -8.53 -6.46
C ARG A 108 2.81 -7.16 -6.06
N ARG A 109 3.02 -6.79 -4.79
CA ARG A 109 2.77 -5.44 -4.27
C ARG A 109 4.06 -4.93 -3.66
N GLU A 110 4.34 -3.65 -3.88
CA GLU A 110 5.54 -2.98 -3.42
C GLU A 110 5.14 -1.79 -2.55
N TYR A 111 5.63 -1.80 -1.33
CA TYR A 111 5.41 -0.74 -0.37
C TYR A 111 6.73 -0.05 -0.05
N ARG A 112 6.66 1.25 0.24
CA ARG A 112 7.73 2.02 0.84
C ARG A 112 7.25 2.64 2.12
N TYR A 113 8.02 2.47 3.18
CA TYR A 113 7.88 3.23 4.40
C TYR A 113 9.00 4.24 4.49
N THR A 114 8.66 5.51 4.74
CA THR A 114 9.62 6.61 4.83
C THR A 114 9.77 7.04 6.27
N ILE A 115 11.00 7.23 6.71
CA ILE A 115 11.38 7.71 8.03
C ILE A 115 12.23 8.97 7.85
N TRP A 116 11.89 10.02 8.55
CA TRP A 116 12.70 11.23 8.68
C TRP A 116 13.55 11.10 9.94
N ASN A 117 14.83 10.75 9.80
CA ASN A 117 15.74 10.53 10.90
C ASN A 117 16.55 11.81 11.20
N GLY A 118 15.96 12.68 11.99
CA GLY A 118 16.54 13.98 12.32
C GLY A 118 15.62 14.86 13.16
N PRO A 119 15.92 16.16 13.30
CA PRO A 119 15.08 17.12 14.00
C PRO A 119 13.65 17.13 13.44
N ARG A 120 12.69 17.45 14.31
CA ARG A 120 11.27 17.59 13.91
C ARG A 120 11.10 18.48 12.68
N SER A 121 10.29 18.03 11.71
CA SER A 121 10.03 18.73 10.46
C SER A 121 8.56 18.58 10.06
N PRO A 122 7.68 19.56 10.37
CA PRO A 122 6.25 19.49 10.04
C PRO A 122 5.98 19.27 8.54
N LEU A 123 6.87 19.77 7.67
CA LEU A 123 6.76 19.59 6.21
C LEU A 123 7.07 18.16 5.74
N ARG A 124 7.74 17.38 6.58
CA ARG A 124 8.11 15.98 6.24
C ARG A 124 7.25 14.95 6.96
N GLU A 125 6.84 15.25 8.17
CA GLU A 125 6.12 14.31 9.05
C GLU A 125 4.69 14.00 8.58
N ARG A 126 4.19 14.66 7.52
CA ARG A 126 2.96 14.27 6.84
C ARG A 126 3.10 12.94 6.07
N TYR A 127 4.31 12.67 5.54
CA TYR A 127 4.59 11.51 4.67
C TYR A 127 5.78 10.68 5.15
N ALA A 128 6.26 10.93 6.36
CA ALA A 128 7.39 10.22 6.94
C ALA A 128 7.28 10.18 8.46
N LEU A 129 7.64 9.06 9.07
CA LEU A 129 7.77 8.97 10.53
C LEU A 129 8.99 9.77 10.99
N GLY A 130 8.79 10.75 11.87
CA GLY A 130 9.90 11.45 12.53
C GLY A 130 10.55 10.58 13.60
N VAL A 131 11.87 10.36 13.50
CA VAL A 131 12.70 9.69 14.51
C VAL A 131 13.90 10.56 14.79
N ARG A 132 14.08 11.01 16.04
CA ARG A 132 15.17 11.92 16.42
C ARG A 132 16.46 11.17 16.71
N GLU A 133 16.35 10.04 17.36
CA GLU A 133 17.45 9.17 17.75
C GLU A 133 18.13 8.60 16.51
N ARG A 134 19.44 8.44 16.58
CA ARG A 134 20.21 7.86 15.48
C ARG A 134 19.82 6.38 15.30
N LEU A 135 19.42 6.02 14.09
CA LEU A 135 19.14 4.63 13.72
C LEU A 135 20.39 3.96 13.16
N ASP A 136 20.67 2.74 13.57
CA ASP A 136 21.60 1.86 12.88
C ASP A 136 20.92 1.21 11.68
N VAL A 137 21.02 1.89 10.52
CA VAL A 137 20.41 1.44 9.26
C VAL A 137 21.10 0.19 8.72
N SER A 138 22.38 -0.02 9.03
CA SER A 138 23.10 -1.23 8.63
C SER A 138 22.56 -2.46 9.34
N ALA A 139 22.36 -2.38 10.66
CA ALA A 139 21.73 -3.44 11.43
C ALA A 139 20.29 -3.72 10.94
N MET A 140 19.51 -2.66 10.65
CA MET A 140 18.15 -2.81 10.09
C MET A 140 18.16 -3.54 8.74
N ASP A 141 19.05 -3.17 7.79
CA ASP A 141 19.10 -3.80 6.45
C ASP A 141 19.61 -5.25 6.53
N SER A 142 20.60 -5.52 7.38
CA SER A 142 21.10 -6.87 7.62
C SER A 142 20.01 -7.79 8.20
N ALA A 143 19.27 -7.33 9.20
CA ALA A 143 18.16 -8.08 9.79
C ALA A 143 17.00 -8.28 8.81
N ALA A 144 16.72 -7.32 7.92
CA ALA A 144 15.65 -7.40 6.95
C ALA A 144 15.78 -8.59 5.98
N VAL A 145 16.99 -9.13 5.80
CA VAL A 145 17.24 -10.31 4.96
C VAL A 145 16.50 -11.54 5.48
N ALA A 146 16.38 -11.70 6.80
CA ALA A 146 15.66 -12.82 7.42
C ALA A 146 14.15 -12.87 7.06
N LEU A 147 13.57 -11.72 6.66
CA LEU A 147 12.17 -11.63 6.25
C LEU A 147 11.92 -12.11 4.80
N VAL A 148 12.99 -12.24 4.00
CA VAL A 148 12.85 -12.62 2.58
C VAL A 148 12.60 -14.12 2.47
N GLY A 149 11.65 -14.48 1.61
CA GLY A 149 11.25 -15.86 1.43
C GLY A 149 9.81 -16.11 1.86
N ARG A 150 9.47 -17.40 2.00
CA ARG A 150 8.12 -17.87 2.36
C ARG A 150 8.11 -18.21 3.86
N HIS A 151 7.40 -17.41 4.65
CA HIS A 151 7.33 -17.56 6.10
C HIS A 151 5.89 -17.44 6.62
N ASP A 152 5.69 -17.88 7.85
CA ASP A 152 4.51 -17.51 8.65
C ASP A 152 4.70 -16.11 9.23
N PHE A 153 3.85 -15.18 8.82
CA PHE A 153 3.87 -13.79 9.28
C PHE A 153 2.81 -13.49 10.35
N SER A 154 2.30 -14.50 11.06
CA SER A 154 1.30 -14.32 12.14
C SER A 154 1.76 -13.32 13.20
N ALA A 155 3.06 -13.32 13.54
CA ALA A 155 3.64 -12.36 14.47
C ALA A 155 3.51 -10.89 14.02
N PHE A 156 3.37 -10.64 12.71
CA PHE A 156 3.33 -9.32 12.10
C PHE A 156 1.95 -8.88 11.62
N GLY A 157 0.96 -9.78 11.54
CA GLY A 157 -0.34 -9.47 10.93
C GLY A 157 -1.56 -9.84 11.76
N GLY A 158 -1.35 -10.32 12.98
CA GLY A 158 -2.42 -10.84 13.84
C GLY A 158 -2.96 -12.20 13.37
N LYS A 159 -3.99 -12.71 14.07
CA LYS A 159 -4.57 -14.03 13.75
C LYS A 159 -5.21 -14.02 12.36
N HIS A 160 -4.70 -14.83 11.46
CA HIS A 160 -5.22 -15.05 10.12
C HIS A 160 -5.32 -16.55 9.82
N ILE A 161 -6.35 -16.95 9.05
CA ILE A 161 -6.55 -18.36 8.65
C ILE A 161 -5.39 -18.86 7.77
N GLN A 162 -4.80 -17.97 6.98
CA GLN A 162 -3.65 -18.27 6.12
C GLN A 162 -2.58 -17.18 6.31
N PRO A 163 -1.68 -17.32 7.29
CA PRO A 163 -0.68 -16.30 7.60
C PRO A 163 0.57 -16.38 6.73
N ILE A 164 0.74 -17.46 5.97
CA ILE A 164 1.93 -17.68 5.14
C ILE A 164 1.94 -16.70 3.97
N ARG A 165 3.06 -15.97 3.81
CA ARG A 165 3.31 -15.02 2.70
C ARG A 165 4.71 -15.22 2.16
N THR A 166 4.93 -14.74 0.93
CA THR A 166 6.24 -14.70 0.32
C THR A 166 6.68 -13.26 0.14
N LEU A 167 7.74 -12.86 0.82
CA LEU A 167 8.40 -11.59 0.56
C LEU A 167 9.53 -11.80 -0.45
N TYR A 168 9.48 -11.05 -1.54
CA TYR A 168 10.48 -11.07 -2.62
C TYR A 168 11.69 -10.21 -2.31
N GLY A 169 11.56 -9.29 -1.36
CA GLY A 169 12.64 -8.44 -0.90
C GLY A 169 12.18 -7.47 0.18
N VAL A 170 13.07 -7.25 1.13
CA VAL A 170 12.99 -6.19 2.13
C VAL A 170 14.34 -5.47 2.12
N ARG A 171 14.34 -4.15 1.99
CA ARG A 171 15.57 -3.34 1.96
C ARG A 171 15.42 -2.09 2.78
N VAL A 172 16.45 -1.76 3.54
CA VAL A 172 16.54 -0.52 4.31
C VAL A 172 17.68 0.32 3.75
N ARG A 173 17.41 1.56 3.41
CA ARG A 173 18.42 2.45 2.82
C ARG A 173 18.37 3.83 3.46
N ARG A 174 19.53 4.47 3.57
CA ARG A 174 19.66 5.86 4.01
C ARG A 174 20.13 6.76 2.88
N LYS A 175 19.45 7.90 2.70
CA LYS A 175 19.92 9.01 1.88
C LYS A 175 19.79 10.30 2.68
N GLY A 176 20.92 10.79 3.20
CA GLY A 176 20.93 11.90 4.15
C GLY A 176 20.12 11.56 5.41
N ARG A 177 19.12 12.36 5.72
CA ARG A 177 18.19 12.14 6.85
C ARG A 177 16.98 11.26 6.52
N VAL A 178 16.81 10.89 5.28
CA VAL A 178 15.70 10.01 4.88
C VAL A 178 16.17 8.56 4.95
N VAL A 179 15.43 7.76 5.72
CA VAL A 179 15.58 6.30 5.74
C VAL A 179 14.31 5.71 5.10
N THR A 180 14.49 4.78 4.19
CA THR A 180 13.38 4.08 3.52
C THR A 180 13.44 2.59 3.81
N VAL A 181 12.28 1.99 4.08
CA VAL A 181 12.08 0.54 4.14
C VAL A 181 11.21 0.16 2.96
N ASP A 182 11.79 -0.51 1.98
CA ASP A 182 11.10 -1.04 0.80
C ASP A 182 10.75 -2.51 1.03
N VAL A 183 9.48 -2.86 0.85
CA VAL A 183 8.98 -4.22 1.04
C VAL A 183 8.20 -4.66 -0.20
N ALA A 184 8.58 -5.80 -0.77
CA ALA A 184 7.90 -6.39 -1.91
C ALA A 184 7.47 -7.83 -1.59
N GLY A 185 6.21 -8.18 -1.88
CA GLY A 185 5.68 -9.52 -1.61
C GLY A 185 4.47 -9.86 -2.48
N ASP A 186 4.06 -11.13 -2.42
CA ASP A 186 2.88 -11.66 -3.13
C ASP A 186 1.59 -11.06 -2.59
N ALA A 187 1.46 -11.05 -1.26
CA ALA A 187 0.35 -10.47 -0.51
C ALA A 187 0.80 -10.08 0.90
N PHE A 188 -0.04 -9.30 1.59
CA PHE A 188 0.24 -8.83 2.93
C PHE A 188 -0.97 -9.08 3.85
N LEU A 189 -0.69 -9.44 5.11
CA LEU A 189 -1.68 -9.45 6.17
C LEU A 189 -2.03 -8.01 6.56
N ARG A 190 -3.12 -7.84 7.29
CA ARG A 190 -3.47 -6.53 7.86
C ARG A 190 -2.33 -6.01 8.73
N GLN A 191 -1.92 -4.76 8.51
CA GLN A 191 -0.84 -4.07 9.24
C GLN A 191 0.57 -4.69 9.11
N MET A 192 0.75 -5.81 8.38
CA MET A 192 2.00 -6.57 8.31
C MET A 192 3.22 -5.71 7.99
N VAL A 193 3.18 -4.86 6.96
CA VAL A 193 4.32 -4.01 6.59
C VAL A 193 4.66 -3.03 7.71
N ARG A 194 3.67 -2.46 8.37
CA ARG A 194 3.86 -1.53 9.49
C ARG A 194 4.45 -2.22 10.71
N SER A 195 4.04 -3.46 11.00
CA SER A 195 4.63 -4.27 12.08
C SER A 195 6.07 -4.67 11.77
N ILE A 196 6.39 -5.04 10.53
CA ILE A 196 7.78 -5.26 10.07
C ILE A 196 8.62 -4.00 10.30
N VAL A 197 8.11 -2.83 9.92
CA VAL A 197 8.83 -1.56 10.12
C VAL A 197 9.05 -1.28 11.60
N ALA A 198 8.05 -1.53 12.47
CA ALA A 198 8.22 -1.36 13.92
C ALA A 198 9.31 -2.29 14.48
N ALA A 199 9.37 -3.54 14.04
CA ALA A 199 10.42 -4.48 14.44
C ALA A 199 11.81 -4.00 13.97
N LEU A 200 11.94 -3.56 12.72
CA LEU A 200 13.18 -3.03 12.19
C LEU A 200 13.63 -1.74 12.90
N LEU A 201 12.69 -0.88 13.31
CA LEU A 201 13.00 0.31 14.11
C LEU A 201 13.61 -0.06 15.47
N ARG A 202 13.06 -1.07 16.16
CA ARG A 202 13.64 -1.57 17.42
C ARG A 202 15.07 -2.09 17.24
N ILE A 203 15.34 -2.78 16.12
CA ILE A 203 16.69 -3.21 15.77
C ILE A 203 17.58 -2.00 15.52
N GLY A 204 17.09 -1.00 14.80
CA GLY A 204 17.82 0.24 14.56
C GLY A 204 18.14 1.06 15.80
N HIS A 205 17.34 0.91 16.86
CA HIS A 205 17.59 1.49 18.20
C HIS A 205 18.46 0.59 19.12
N GLY A 206 18.80 -0.64 18.69
CA GLY A 206 19.51 -1.62 19.52
C GLY A 206 18.66 -2.30 20.59
N GLU A 207 17.32 -2.18 20.50
CA GLU A 207 16.35 -2.78 21.43
C GLU A 207 15.98 -4.22 21.07
N ALA A 208 16.33 -4.67 19.86
CA ALA A 208 16.12 -6.02 19.37
C ALA A 208 17.24 -6.41 18.39
N THR A 209 17.35 -7.70 18.13
CA THR A 209 18.34 -8.31 17.26
C THR A 209 17.74 -9.00 16.04
N MET A 210 18.57 -9.40 15.09
CA MET A 210 18.17 -10.27 13.98
C MET A 210 17.63 -11.62 14.50
N ALA A 211 18.22 -12.17 15.56
CA ALA A 211 17.78 -13.42 16.15
C ALA A 211 16.34 -13.33 16.71
N ASP A 212 15.97 -12.19 17.29
CA ASP A 212 14.58 -11.95 17.76
C ASP A 212 13.61 -11.93 16.59
N LEU A 213 14.01 -11.35 15.45
CA LEU A 213 13.19 -11.31 14.22
C LEU A 213 13.01 -12.72 13.65
N GLU A 214 14.07 -13.52 13.59
CA GLU A 214 14.00 -14.93 13.17
C GLU A 214 13.16 -15.78 14.12
N ALA A 215 13.27 -15.57 15.43
CA ALA A 215 12.46 -16.25 16.42
C ALA A 215 10.96 -15.96 16.21
N ALA A 216 10.61 -14.70 15.90
CA ALA A 216 9.23 -14.31 15.60
C ALA A 216 8.66 -14.95 14.32
N LEU A 217 9.50 -15.30 13.34
CA LEU A 217 9.10 -16.04 12.14
C LEU A 217 8.92 -17.53 12.39
N ARG A 218 9.64 -18.11 13.38
CA ARG A 218 9.53 -19.53 13.74
C ARG A 218 8.41 -19.81 14.72
N SER A 219 8.15 -18.88 15.63
CA SER A 219 7.10 -19.00 16.63
C SER A 219 6.24 -17.75 16.63
N PRO A 220 4.91 -17.86 16.44
CA PRO A 220 4.01 -16.71 16.47
C PRO A 220 3.87 -16.07 17.85
N ASP A 221 4.58 -16.56 18.87
CA ASP A 221 4.65 -15.95 20.21
C ASP A 221 5.42 -14.63 20.14
N ARG A 222 4.77 -13.69 19.97
CA ARG A 222 4.60 -12.23 19.93
C ARG A 222 5.68 -11.37 20.57
N VAL A 223 6.97 -11.52 20.27
CA VAL A 223 7.99 -10.53 20.65
C VAL A 223 7.72 -9.15 20.02
N PHE A 224 7.11 -9.12 18.83
CA PHE A 224 6.77 -7.89 18.09
C PHE A 224 5.27 -7.62 17.98
N ALA A 225 4.42 -8.40 18.67
CA ALA A 225 2.97 -8.25 18.56
C ALA A 225 2.47 -6.97 19.20
N GLY A 226 1.57 -6.30 18.48
CA GLY A 226 0.93 -5.07 18.94
C GLY A 226 1.69 -3.79 18.63
N GLN A 227 2.96 -3.87 18.23
CA GLN A 227 3.73 -2.71 17.79
C GLN A 227 3.54 -2.50 16.28
N VAL A 228 2.95 -1.39 15.92
CA VAL A 228 2.64 -1.05 14.52
C VAL A 228 3.11 0.36 14.24
N ALA A 229 4.03 0.52 13.31
CA ALA A 229 4.50 1.84 12.91
C ALA A 229 3.34 2.72 12.40
N PRO A 230 3.36 4.05 12.63
CA PRO A 230 2.33 4.97 12.18
C PRO A 230 2.02 4.84 10.68
N PRO A 231 0.76 5.04 10.24
CA PRO A 231 0.38 4.79 8.84
C PRO A 231 0.95 5.81 7.86
N HIS A 232 1.14 7.06 8.27
CA HIS A 232 1.50 8.20 7.41
C HIS A 232 2.90 8.09 6.77
N GLY A 233 3.78 7.20 7.26
CA GLY A 233 5.04 6.89 6.59
C GLY A 233 4.88 5.86 5.46
N LEU A 234 3.75 5.14 5.38
CA LEU A 234 3.55 4.02 4.46
C LEU A 234 2.86 4.42 3.17
N CYS A 235 3.41 4.00 2.04
CA CYS A 235 2.83 4.20 0.71
C CYS A 235 2.88 2.90 -0.11
N LEU A 236 1.74 2.48 -0.67
CA LEU A 236 1.67 1.46 -1.71
C LEU A 236 2.21 2.06 -3.02
N ARG A 237 3.45 1.69 -3.39
CA ARG A 237 4.16 2.26 -4.54
C ARG A 237 3.75 1.64 -5.86
N ARG A 238 3.49 0.33 -5.86
CA ARG A 238 3.24 -0.40 -7.09
C ARG A 238 2.46 -1.69 -6.84
N VAL A 239 1.57 -2.00 -7.76
CA VAL A 239 0.97 -3.32 -7.94
C VAL A 239 1.42 -3.86 -9.29
N VAL A 240 2.05 -5.03 -9.29
CA VAL A 240 2.44 -5.74 -10.50
C VAL A 240 1.36 -6.79 -10.79
N LEU A 241 0.84 -6.74 -12.01
CA LEU A 241 -0.17 -7.70 -12.48
C LEU A 241 0.53 -8.84 -13.23
N GLY A 242 0.09 -10.07 -13.01
CA GLY A 242 0.51 -11.25 -13.78
C GLY A 242 -0.29 -11.38 -15.05
N GLY A 243 0.29 -12.08 -16.05
CA GLY A 243 -0.28 -12.18 -17.39
C GLY A 243 0.08 -10.96 -18.25
N ASP A 244 -0.24 -11.02 -19.53
CA ASP A 244 -0.15 -9.85 -20.42
C ASP A 244 -1.29 -8.89 -20.07
N PRO A 245 -1.07 -7.83 -19.25
CA PRO A 245 -2.09 -6.81 -19.11
C PRO A 245 -2.14 -6.08 -20.46
N PRO A 246 -3.32 -5.86 -21.04
CA PRO A 246 -3.42 -4.99 -22.19
C PRO A 246 -2.93 -3.61 -21.74
N VAL A 247 -1.73 -3.25 -22.19
CA VAL A 247 -1.04 -1.98 -21.93
C VAL A 247 -0.52 -1.82 -20.48
N SER A 248 0.74 -1.42 -20.36
CA SER A 248 1.45 -1.16 -19.11
C SER A 248 0.65 -0.21 -18.19
N ILE A 249 -0.17 -0.77 -17.31
CA ILE A 249 -0.73 -0.03 -16.18
C ILE A 249 0.44 0.24 -15.23
N GLY A 250 1.26 1.22 -15.60
CA GLY A 250 2.27 1.79 -14.70
C GLY A 250 3.71 1.34 -14.87
N LYS A 251 4.39 1.82 -15.91
CA LYS A 251 5.79 2.25 -15.68
C LYS A 251 5.72 3.58 -14.92
N ALA A 252 6.11 3.59 -13.64
CA ALA A 252 6.46 4.83 -12.97
C ALA A 252 7.58 5.48 -13.81
N ARG A 253 7.37 6.71 -14.23
CA ARG A 253 8.49 7.55 -14.66
C ARG A 253 9.37 7.73 -13.43
N GLY A 254 10.67 7.43 -13.58
CA GLY A 254 11.70 7.59 -12.59
C GLY A 254 11.84 9.02 -12.08
#